data_16fc73b3c1b64b26bbda27be64822993
#
_entry.id   16fc73b3c1b64b26bbda27be64822993
#
_cell.length_a   1.000
_cell.length_b   1.000
_cell.length_c   1.000
_cell.angle_alpha   90.00
_cell.angle_beta   90.00
_cell.angle_gamma   90.00
#
_symmetry.space_group_name_H-M   'P 1'
#
loop_
_entity.id
_entity.type
_entity.pdbx_description
1 polymer ?
#
loop_
_entity_poly.entity_id
_entity_poly.type
_entity_poly.pdbx_seq_one_letter_code
_entity_poly.pdbx_strand_id
1 'polypeptide(L)'
;MIRFIEIMNETNFNPRMERVSTPRFTVGEVWINEKYVISVREAIGYRALLKEGHLPGDLSEEHQFTTITTHNGTLTETHVVVGSPDIVATRLNKNQARAQLLKG
;
A
#
# COMPACT_ATOMS: atom_id res chain seq x y z
N MET A 1 -7.23 -11.79 7.58
CA MET A 1 -7.16 -10.46 6.92
C MET A 1 -6.49 -9.43 7.79
N ILE A 2 -5.58 -8.68 7.22
CA ILE A 2 -4.81 -7.66 7.92
C ILE A 2 -5.18 -6.29 7.37
N ARG A 3 -5.48 -5.35 8.26
CA ARG A 3 -5.81 -3.97 7.88
C ARG A 3 -4.54 -3.13 7.74
N PHE A 4 -4.47 -2.38 6.65
CA PHE A 4 -3.43 -1.39 6.41
C PHE A 4 -4.06 -0.07 6.00
N ILE A 5 -3.29 1.00 6.14
CA ILE A 5 -3.66 2.31 5.57
C ILE A 5 -3.05 2.37 4.17
N GLU A 6 -3.91 2.51 3.18
CA GLU A 6 -3.52 2.52 1.77
C GLU A 6 -3.47 3.92 1.22
N ILE A 7 -2.46 4.17 0.39
CA ILE A 7 -2.39 5.40 -0.42
C ILE A 7 -3.03 5.10 -1.77
N MET A 8 -4.08 5.82 -2.09
CA MET A 8 -4.81 5.66 -3.34
C MET A 8 -4.52 6.84 -4.25
N ASN A 9 -4.26 6.54 -5.51
CA ASN A 9 -4.05 7.55 -6.54
C ASN A 9 -5.36 7.76 -7.30
N GLU A 10 -6.01 8.89 -7.05
CA GLU A 10 -7.21 9.29 -7.78
C GLU A 10 -6.81 10.33 -8.80
N THR A 11 -6.66 9.91 -10.05
CA THR A 11 -6.35 10.81 -11.14
C THR A 11 -7.65 11.28 -11.77
N ASN A 12 -7.98 12.57 -11.59
CA ASN A 12 -9.12 13.17 -12.27
C ASN A 12 -8.73 13.55 -13.68
N PHE A 13 -9.16 12.75 -14.64
CA PHE A 13 -9.02 13.06 -16.05
C PHE A 13 -10.27 13.83 -16.54
N ASN A 14 -10.08 15.07 -16.95
CA ASN A 14 -11.15 15.83 -17.59
C ASN A 14 -10.85 15.99 -19.08
N PRO A 15 -11.53 15.22 -19.96
CA PRO A 15 -11.25 15.24 -21.39
C PRO A 15 -11.53 16.59 -22.06
N ARG A 16 -12.30 17.49 -21.40
CA ARG A 16 -12.61 18.80 -21.96
C ARG A 16 -11.48 19.81 -21.79
N MET A 17 -10.55 19.56 -20.89
CA MET A 17 -9.50 20.53 -20.56
C MET A 17 -8.16 20.28 -21.23
N GLU A 18 -7.99 19.17 -21.91
CA GLU A 18 -6.75 18.77 -22.62
C GLU A 18 -5.46 18.95 -21.81
N ARG A 19 -5.58 19.09 -20.50
CA ARG A 19 -4.43 19.26 -19.61
C ARG A 19 -4.09 17.96 -18.91
N VAL A 20 -2.80 17.78 -18.68
CA VAL A 20 -2.30 16.67 -17.87
C VAL A 20 -3.01 16.72 -16.52
N SER A 21 -3.66 15.64 -16.15
CA SER A 21 -4.30 15.51 -14.86
C SER A 21 -3.25 15.57 -13.74
N THR A 22 -3.51 16.40 -12.73
CA THR A 22 -2.66 16.45 -11.55
C THR A 22 -2.91 15.20 -10.71
N PRO A 23 -1.88 14.43 -10.33
CA PRO A 23 -2.05 13.29 -9.46
C PRO A 23 -2.66 13.73 -8.14
N ARG A 24 -3.72 13.07 -7.74
CA ARG A 24 -4.38 13.31 -6.46
C ARG A 24 -4.30 12.04 -5.63
N PHE A 25 -3.72 12.16 -4.45
CA PHE A 25 -3.57 11.04 -3.54
C PHE A 25 -4.50 11.19 -2.35
N THR A 26 -5.14 10.09 -1.97
CA THR A 26 -5.98 9.99 -0.78
C THR A 26 -5.54 8.81 0.05
N VAL A 27 -5.92 8.80 1.32
CA VAL A 27 -5.68 7.66 2.21
C VAL A 27 -6.99 6.95 2.50
N GLY A 28 -6.90 5.64 2.64
CA GLY A 28 -8.04 4.81 2.98
C GLY A 28 -7.60 3.56 3.70
N GLU A 29 -8.56 2.74 4.09
CA GLU A 29 -8.27 1.46 4.71
C GLU A 29 -8.35 0.36 3.67
N VAL A 30 -7.42 -0.59 3.73
CA VAL A 30 -7.46 -1.80 2.91
C VAL A 30 -7.27 -3.02 3.80
N TRP A 31 -8.03 -4.06 3.52
CA TRP A 31 -7.95 -5.35 4.20
C TRP A 31 -7.33 -6.35 3.24
N ILE A 32 -6.17 -6.88 3.61
CA ILE A 32 -5.40 -7.77 2.74
C ILE A 32 -5.40 -9.17 3.32
N ASN A 33 -5.74 -10.14 2.47
CA ASN A 33 -5.62 -11.54 2.84
C ASN A 33 -4.17 -11.99 2.66
N GLU A 34 -3.53 -12.29 3.77
CA GLU A 34 -2.12 -12.68 3.81
C GLU A 34 -1.80 -13.92 2.96
N LYS A 35 -2.80 -14.76 2.72
CA LYS A 35 -2.64 -15.97 1.90
C LYS A 35 -2.39 -15.67 0.43
N TYR A 36 -2.82 -14.51 -0.04
CA TYR A 36 -2.70 -14.14 -1.45
C TYR A 36 -1.54 -13.19 -1.73
N VAL A 37 -0.76 -12.84 -0.71
CA VAL A 37 0.39 -11.96 -0.88
C VAL A 37 1.53 -12.72 -1.55
N ILE A 38 2.01 -12.17 -2.67
CA ILE A 38 3.13 -12.76 -3.41
C ILE A 38 4.41 -11.95 -3.31
N SER A 39 4.33 -10.67 -2.98
CA SER A 39 5.52 -9.85 -2.77
C SER A 39 5.24 -8.66 -1.88
N VAL A 40 6.27 -8.24 -1.17
CA VAL A 40 6.30 -7.05 -0.33
C VAL A 40 7.58 -6.29 -0.67
N ARG A 41 7.46 -5.04 -1.12
CA ARG A 41 8.61 -4.24 -1.55
C ARG A 41 8.48 -2.81 -1.07
N GLU A 42 9.61 -2.14 -0.87
CA GLU A 42 9.59 -0.71 -0.61
C GLU A 42 8.97 0.03 -1.81
N ALA A 43 8.05 0.95 -1.54
CA ALA A 43 7.43 1.77 -2.56
C ALA A 43 8.35 2.98 -2.85
N ILE A 44 9.27 2.79 -3.79
CA ILE A 44 10.23 3.80 -4.16
C ILE A 44 9.50 4.97 -4.82
N GLY A 45 9.85 6.19 -4.43
CA GLY A 45 9.25 7.41 -4.98
C GLY A 45 8.16 8.03 -4.11
N TYR A 46 7.50 7.26 -3.25
CA TYR A 46 6.46 7.81 -2.38
C TYR A 46 7.02 8.73 -1.30
N ARG A 47 8.24 8.49 -0.83
CA ARG A 47 8.91 9.42 0.10
C ARG A 47 9.18 10.76 -0.56
N ALA A 48 9.55 10.77 -1.82
CA ALA A 48 9.74 12.00 -2.58
C ALA A 48 8.41 12.74 -2.75
N LEU A 49 7.32 12.03 -3.06
CA LEU A 49 5.99 12.62 -3.15
C LEU A 49 5.56 13.26 -1.82
N LEU A 50 5.88 12.61 -0.71
CA LEU A 50 5.57 13.13 0.61
C LEU A 50 6.34 14.43 0.89
N LYS A 51 7.63 14.45 0.59
CA LYS A 51 8.47 15.64 0.78
C LYS A 51 8.03 16.80 -0.12
N GLU A 52 7.53 16.51 -1.30
CA GLU A 52 7.05 17.51 -2.25
C GLU A 52 5.62 17.99 -1.93
N GLY A 53 4.98 17.43 -0.91
CA GLY A 53 3.64 17.83 -0.49
C GLY A 53 2.51 17.27 -1.32
N HIS A 54 2.76 16.25 -2.15
CA HIS A 54 1.74 15.64 -3.00
C HIS A 54 0.85 14.64 -2.27
N LEU A 55 1.27 14.18 -1.09
CA LEU A 55 0.48 13.24 -0.28
C LEU A 55 -0.34 14.00 0.76
N PRO A 56 -1.37 13.35 1.36
CA PRO A 56 -2.19 13.98 2.38
C PRO A 56 -1.36 14.56 3.54
N GLY A 57 -1.75 15.74 4.02
CA GLY A 57 -0.96 16.53 4.97
C GLY A 57 -0.87 15.98 6.39
N ASP A 58 -1.66 14.93 6.70
CA ASP A 58 -1.61 14.24 7.99
C ASP A 58 -0.51 13.15 8.03
N LEU A 59 0.20 12.94 6.91
CA LEU A 59 1.32 12.03 6.87
C LEU A 59 2.62 12.76 7.23
N SER A 60 3.38 12.17 8.13
CA SER A 60 4.68 12.69 8.56
C SER A 60 5.76 12.33 7.54
N GLU A 61 6.79 13.16 7.40
CA GLU A 61 7.94 12.90 6.52
C GLU A 61 8.72 11.63 6.92
N GLU A 62 8.53 11.15 8.13
CA GLU A 62 9.15 9.92 8.63
C GLU A 62 8.45 8.67 8.16
N HIS A 63 7.24 8.78 7.62
CA HIS A 63 6.51 7.62 7.14
C HIS A 63 7.24 6.96 5.96
N GLN A 64 7.28 5.65 5.99
CA GLN A 64 7.73 4.82 4.89
C GLN A 64 6.53 4.16 4.23
N PHE A 65 6.72 3.72 3.00
CA PHE A 65 5.65 3.14 2.21
C PHE A 65 6.09 1.82 1.63
N THR A 66 5.17 0.88 1.57
CA THR A 66 5.43 -0.48 1.10
C THR A 66 4.40 -0.86 0.05
N THR A 67 4.86 -1.48 -1.03
CA THR A 67 3.99 -2.06 -2.04
C THR A 67 3.75 -3.53 -1.72
N ILE A 68 2.48 -3.88 -1.55
CA ILE A 68 2.04 -5.26 -1.37
C ILE A 68 1.37 -5.70 -2.65
N THR A 69 1.85 -6.78 -3.24
CA THR A 69 1.24 -7.38 -4.42
C THR A 69 0.53 -8.66 -4.03
N THR A 70 -0.73 -8.77 -4.42
CA THR A 70 -1.55 -9.96 -4.17
C THR A 70 -1.95 -10.60 -5.50
N HIS A 71 -2.10 -11.92 -5.46
CA HIS A 71 -2.58 -12.67 -6.61
C HIS A 71 -3.63 -13.66 -6.15
N ASN A 72 -4.83 -13.55 -6.70
CA ASN A 72 -5.95 -14.41 -6.37
C ASN A 72 -6.47 -15.06 -7.66
N GLY A 73 -5.88 -16.21 -8.00
CA GLY A 73 -6.29 -16.96 -9.17
C GLY A 73 -6.03 -16.24 -10.48
N THR A 74 -6.92 -15.32 -10.85
CA THR A 74 -6.86 -14.60 -12.11
C THR A 74 -6.52 -13.12 -11.97
N LEU A 75 -6.61 -12.59 -10.75
CA LEU A 75 -6.47 -11.15 -10.51
C LEU A 75 -5.20 -10.87 -9.70
N THR A 76 -4.37 -9.99 -10.24
CA THR A 76 -3.21 -9.44 -9.53
C THR A 76 -3.49 -8.00 -9.16
N GLU A 77 -3.35 -7.67 -7.88
CA GLU A 77 -3.55 -6.32 -7.38
C GLU A 77 -2.31 -5.83 -6.66
N THR A 78 -2.07 -4.53 -6.74
CA THR A 78 -0.95 -3.88 -6.07
C THR A 78 -1.49 -2.78 -5.17
N HIS A 79 -1.04 -2.79 -3.91
CA HIS A 79 -1.46 -1.82 -2.91
C HIS A 79 -0.24 -1.13 -2.33
N VAL A 80 -0.28 0.19 -2.21
CA VAL A 80 0.75 0.96 -1.51
C VAL A 80 0.22 1.32 -0.14
N VAL A 81 0.89 0.86 0.89
CA VAL A 81 0.44 1.04 2.27
C VAL A 81 1.48 1.80 3.10
N VAL A 82 0.99 2.45 4.15
CA VAL A 82 1.85 3.16 5.09
C VAL A 82 2.53 2.14 6.01
N GLY A 83 3.83 2.23 6.13
CA GLY A 83 4.65 1.38 6.97
C GLY A 83 5.90 0.90 6.23
N SER A 84 6.95 0.59 6.98
CA SER A 84 8.18 0.03 6.39
C SER A 84 7.94 -1.40 5.91
N PRO A 85 8.71 -1.88 4.93
CA PRO A 85 8.60 -3.28 4.48
C PRO A 85 8.75 -4.29 5.63
N ASP A 86 9.64 -4.03 6.59
CA ASP A 86 9.85 -4.91 7.73
C ASP A 86 8.60 -4.99 8.62
N ILE A 87 7.99 -3.85 8.92
CA ILE A 87 6.77 -3.81 9.74
C ILE A 87 5.63 -4.49 9.00
N VAL A 88 5.46 -4.20 7.73
CA VAL A 88 4.40 -4.78 6.90
C VAL A 88 4.57 -6.30 6.81
N ALA A 89 5.77 -6.77 6.51
CA ALA A 89 6.06 -8.20 6.42
C ALA A 89 5.81 -8.90 7.76
N THR A 90 6.21 -8.29 8.86
CA THR A 90 5.99 -8.84 10.20
C THR A 90 4.50 -8.99 10.49
N ARG A 91 3.70 -7.98 10.17
CA ARG A 91 2.25 -8.04 10.38
C ARG A 91 1.60 -9.13 9.53
N LEU A 92 2.01 -9.27 8.28
CA LEU A 92 1.49 -10.30 7.38
C LEU A 92 1.87 -11.70 7.84
N ASN A 93 3.08 -11.89 8.34
CA ASN A 93 3.59 -13.20 8.77
C ASN A 93 3.10 -13.62 10.15
N LYS A 94 2.64 -12.69 10.96
CA LYS A 94 2.22 -12.98 12.33
C LYS A 94 1.14 -14.04 12.41
N ASN A 95 0.13 -13.99 11.53
CA ASN A 95 -0.94 -14.97 11.49
C ASN A 95 -0.46 -16.32 10.96
N GLN A 96 0.47 -16.33 10.01
CA GLN A 96 1.05 -17.57 9.48
C GLN A 96 1.92 -18.29 10.54
N ALA A 97 2.74 -17.54 11.25
CA ALA A 97 3.55 -18.09 12.34
C ALA A 97 2.67 -18.71 13.43
N ARG A 98 1.57 -18.05 13.76
CA ARG A 98 0.60 -18.55 14.74
C ARG A 98 -0.06 -19.85 14.27
N ALA A 99 -0.43 -19.93 13.00
CA ALA A 99 -1.00 -21.13 12.41
C ALA A 99 0.00 -22.29 12.42
N GLN A 100 1.26 -22.04 12.13
CA GLN A 100 2.31 -23.05 12.17
C GLN A 100 2.55 -23.58 13.59
N LEU A 101 2.53 -22.70 14.59
CA LEU A 101 2.68 -23.12 15.99
C LEU A 101 1.50 -23.97 16.45
N LEU A 102 0.31 -23.73 15.95
CA LEU A 102 -0.87 -24.52 16.31
C LEU A 102 -0.90 -25.87 15.61
N LYS A 103 -0.17 -26.05 14.53
CA LYS A 103 -0.06 -27.31 13.80
C LYS A 103 1.09 -28.19 14.29
N GLY A 104 1.99 -27.63 14.99
CA GLY A 104 3.16 -28.33 15.51
C GLY A 104 2.97 -28.73 16.93
#